data_8dec77ce35773f88e5004d04db05b9ee
#
_entry.id   8dec77ce35773f88e5004d04db05b9ee
#
_cell.length_a   1.000
_cell.length_b   1.000
_cell.length_c   1.000
_cell.angle_alpha   90.00
_cell.angle_beta   90.00
_cell.angle_gamma   90.00
#
_symmetry.space_group_name_H-M   'P 1'
#
loop_
_entity.id
_entity.type
_entity.pdbx_description
1 polymer ?
#
loop_
_entity_poly.entity_id
_entity_poly.type
_entity_poly.pdbx_seq_one_letter_code
_entity_poly.pdbx_strand_id
1 'polypeptide(L)'
;MSEKTVKYEVKGPLAVLTLNRPNKLNAINTKMMADINKAMNQAEEDIKIRAIVLQAEGKSFSAGFDLDDEVWEAKGEGELRATLEQDFDLIMRFWDSPKPTVSAVQGYCLGGGMEMALACDLTVAAENALFGEPEVSIASGVVALLLPWFTGPKLAKELLLTGDTKVPAQRIYEMGLINRVVAL
;
A
#
# COMPACT_ATOMS: atom_id res chain seq x y z
N MET A 1 -8.89 25.28 2.27
CA MET A 1 -9.32 23.89 2.55
C MET A 1 -8.13 23.00 2.24
N SER A 2 -7.62 22.22 3.20
CA SER A 2 -6.51 21.30 2.90
C SER A 2 -6.99 20.28 1.88
N GLU A 3 -6.18 20.05 0.86
CA GLU A 3 -6.47 19.08 -0.19
C GLU A 3 -6.64 17.68 0.43
N LYS A 4 -7.68 16.95 0.01
CA LYS A 4 -7.92 15.58 0.49
C LYS A 4 -6.82 14.67 -0.03
N THR A 5 -6.16 13.94 0.86
CA THR A 5 -5.10 13.00 0.48
C THR A 5 -5.65 11.66 -0.03
N VAL A 6 -6.94 11.39 0.22
CA VAL A 6 -7.69 10.25 -0.33
C VAL A 6 -9.03 10.75 -0.86
N LYS A 7 -9.36 10.38 -2.10
CA LYS A 7 -10.69 10.54 -2.67
C LYS A 7 -11.51 9.29 -2.38
N TYR A 8 -12.78 9.47 -2.03
CA TYR A 8 -13.73 8.37 -1.83
C TYR A 8 -14.88 8.54 -2.81
N GLU A 9 -15.17 7.50 -3.56
CA GLU A 9 -16.21 7.48 -4.59
C GLU A 9 -17.00 6.18 -4.51
N VAL A 10 -18.31 6.24 -4.72
CA VAL A 10 -19.17 5.05 -4.80
C VAL A 10 -19.55 4.81 -6.25
N LYS A 11 -19.23 3.62 -6.76
CA LYS A 11 -19.54 3.18 -8.14
C LYS A 11 -20.38 1.90 -8.08
N GLY A 12 -21.70 2.04 -8.08
CA GLY A 12 -22.59 0.91 -7.89
C GLY A 12 -22.34 0.24 -6.52
N PRO A 13 -22.02 -1.05 -6.46
CA PRO A 13 -21.71 -1.74 -5.20
C PRO A 13 -20.24 -1.62 -4.77
N LEU A 14 -19.44 -0.77 -5.41
CA LEU A 14 -18.02 -0.61 -5.13
C LEU A 14 -17.76 0.71 -4.42
N ALA A 15 -16.95 0.68 -3.36
CA ALA A 15 -16.26 1.84 -2.83
C ALA A 15 -14.89 1.94 -3.47
N VAL A 16 -14.56 3.09 -4.05
CA VAL A 16 -13.26 3.35 -4.68
C VAL A 16 -12.52 4.37 -3.84
N LEU A 17 -11.41 3.94 -3.26
CA LEU A 17 -10.46 4.75 -2.52
C LEU A 17 -9.30 5.09 -3.46
N THR A 18 -9.07 6.38 -3.68
CA THR A 18 -7.98 6.82 -4.57
C THR A 18 -6.98 7.64 -3.78
N LEU A 19 -5.74 7.13 -3.67
CA LEU A 19 -4.62 7.87 -3.09
C LEU A 19 -4.37 9.14 -3.92
N ASN A 20 -4.26 10.30 -3.28
CA ASN A 20 -4.28 11.59 -3.96
C ASN A 20 -3.21 12.56 -3.44
N ARG A 21 -1.95 12.13 -3.49
CA ARG A 21 -0.75 12.95 -3.34
C ARG A 21 0.22 12.71 -4.50
N PRO A 22 -0.21 12.86 -5.78
CA PRO A 22 0.60 12.47 -6.94
C PRO A 22 1.92 13.23 -7.03
N ASN A 23 1.99 14.47 -6.53
CA ASN A 23 3.21 15.29 -6.50
C ASN A 23 4.28 14.76 -5.52
N LYS A 24 3.91 13.88 -4.59
CA LYS A 24 4.78 13.17 -3.63
C LYS A 24 4.77 11.65 -3.91
N LEU A 25 4.45 11.21 -5.13
CA LEU A 25 4.32 9.80 -5.51
C LEU A 25 3.41 9.01 -4.56
N ASN A 26 2.37 9.66 -4.05
CA ASN A 26 1.43 9.09 -3.08
C ASN A 26 2.11 8.51 -1.83
N ALA A 27 3.20 9.13 -1.37
CA ALA A 27 3.84 8.79 -0.10
C ALA A 27 2.82 8.95 1.05
N ILE A 28 2.80 7.95 1.94
CA ILE A 28 1.82 7.78 3.00
C ILE A 28 2.28 8.56 4.23
N ASN A 29 1.62 9.69 4.49
CA ASN A 29 1.84 10.47 5.70
C ASN A 29 0.67 10.28 6.69
N THR A 30 0.84 10.77 7.90
CA THR A 30 -0.15 10.70 8.98
C THR A 30 -1.54 11.14 8.54
N LYS A 31 -1.64 12.21 7.73
CA LYS A 31 -2.93 12.68 7.19
C LYS A 31 -3.56 11.67 6.23
N MET A 32 -2.78 11.08 5.34
CA MET A 32 -3.28 10.06 4.40
C MET A 32 -3.73 8.82 5.15
N MET A 33 -3.01 8.39 6.19
CA MET A 33 -3.43 7.27 7.06
C MET A 33 -4.81 7.52 7.67
N ALA A 34 -5.03 8.72 8.22
CA ALA A 34 -6.32 9.11 8.79
C ALA A 34 -7.44 9.15 7.73
N ASP A 35 -7.14 9.69 6.53
CA ASP A 35 -8.10 9.75 5.42
C ASP A 35 -8.44 8.33 4.88
N ILE A 36 -7.46 7.41 4.82
CA ILE A 36 -7.69 5.99 4.46
C ILE A 36 -8.60 5.33 5.49
N ASN A 37 -8.27 5.40 6.77
CA ASN A 37 -9.06 4.80 7.84
C ASN A 37 -10.50 5.29 7.82
N LYS A 38 -10.70 6.60 7.63
CA LYS A 38 -12.04 7.19 7.48
C LYS A 38 -12.79 6.62 6.28
N ALA A 39 -12.13 6.49 5.13
CA ALA A 39 -12.73 5.97 3.91
C ALA A 39 -13.08 4.48 4.03
N MET A 40 -12.21 3.69 4.68
CA MET A 40 -12.46 2.28 4.97
C MET A 40 -13.66 2.11 5.89
N ASN A 41 -13.74 2.85 7.01
CA ASN A 41 -14.90 2.80 7.90
C ASN A 41 -16.19 3.12 7.14
N GLN A 42 -16.21 4.17 6.34
CA GLN A 42 -17.37 4.54 5.53
C GLN A 42 -17.79 3.43 4.56
N ALA A 43 -16.81 2.78 3.92
CA ALA A 43 -17.07 1.69 2.98
C ALA A 43 -17.61 0.44 3.69
N GLU A 44 -17.08 0.12 4.87
CA GLU A 44 -17.46 -1.07 5.63
C GLU A 44 -18.84 -0.96 6.27
N GLU A 45 -19.20 0.23 6.76
CA GLU A 45 -20.50 0.50 7.39
C GLU A 45 -21.65 0.56 6.36
N ASP A 46 -21.39 0.93 5.11
CA ASP A 46 -22.42 1.01 4.08
C ASP A 46 -22.80 -0.38 3.54
N ILE A 47 -23.98 -0.85 3.90
CA ILE A 47 -24.50 -2.17 3.48
C ILE A 47 -24.66 -2.33 1.95
N LYS A 48 -24.65 -1.24 1.19
CA LYS A 48 -24.74 -1.26 -0.27
C LYS A 48 -23.38 -1.54 -0.91
N ILE A 49 -22.30 -1.31 -0.20
CA ILE A 49 -20.95 -1.60 -0.68
C ILE A 49 -20.64 -3.09 -0.49
N ARG A 50 -20.22 -3.72 -1.58
CA ARG A 50 -19.90 -5.16 -1.63
C ARG A 50 -18.42 -5.45 -1.77
N ALA A 51 -17.63 -4.47 -2.25
CA ALA A 51 -16.18 -4.57 -2.35
C ALA A 51 -15.54 -3.19 -2.33
N ILE A 52 -14.26 -3.14 -1.98
CA ILE A 52 -13.45 -1.94 -1.87
C ILE A 52 -12.33 -2.01 -2.89
N VAL A 53 -12.14 -0.94 -3.66
CA VAL A 53 -11.03 -0.81 -4.60
C VAL A 53 -10.08 0.27 -4.10
N LEU A 54 -8.81 -0.07 -3.98
CA LEU A 54 -7.73 0.86 -3.69
C LEU A 54 -6.94 1.15 -4.97
N GLN A 55 -6.91 2.40 -5.37
CA GLN A 55 -6.16 2.88 -6.54
C GLN A 55 -5.44 4.18 -6.24
N ALA A 56 -4.72 4.75 -7.19
CA ALA A 56 -3.97 5.97 -6.98
C ALA A 56 -4.04 6.94 -8.17
N GLU A 57 -4.02 8.25 -7.87
CA GLU A 57 -3.86 9.29 -8.89
C GLU A 57 -2.41 9.41 -9.36
N GLY A 58 -2.24 9.80 -10.62
CA GLY A 58 -0.95 10.10 -11.19
C GLY A 58 -0.18 8.88 -11.68
N LYS A 59 1.13 9.00 -11.77
CA LYS A 59 2.00 8.03 -12.45
C LYS A 59 2.48 6.87 -11.57
N SER A 60 2.19 6.87 -10.28
CA SER A 60 2.63 5.84 -9.33
C SER A 60 1.53 5.51 -8.35
N PHE A 61 1.50 4.27 -7.90
CA PHE A 61 0.59 3.84 -6.86
C PHE A 61 0.98 4.45 -5.51
N SER A 62 2.15 4.10 -4.97
CA SER A 62 2.70 4.72 -3.77
C SER A 62 4.21 4.44 -3.64
N ALA A 63 4.96 5.41 -3.12
CA ALA A 63 6.37 5.27 -2.79
C ALA A 63 6.63 4.75 -1.36
N GLY A 64 5.57 4.35 -0.63
CA GLY A 64 5.67 3.92 0.77
C GLY A 64 5.43 5.05 1.76
N PHE A 65 5.84 4.86 3.01
CA PHE A 65 5.69 5.87 4.05
C PHE A 65 6.52 7.12 3.75
N ASP A 66 5.95 8.29 4.07
CA ASP A 66 6.58 9.60 3.81
C ASP A 66 7.68 9.85 4.83
N LEU A 67 8.93 9.73 4.40
CA LEU A 67 10.10 9.93 5.26
C LEU A 67 10.30 11.39 5.70
N ASP A 68 9.62 12.34 5.04
CA ASP A 68 9.61 13.76 5.43
C ASP A 68 8.50 14.03 6.49
N ASP A 69 7.72 13.05 6.91
CA ASP A 69 6.71 13.24 7.95
C ASP A 69 7.37 13.40 9.32
N GLU A 70 6.91 14.38 10.09
CA GLU A 70 7.44 14.72 11.42
C GLU A 70 7.46 13.55 12.42
N VAL A 71 6.67 12.51 12.18
CA VAL A 71 6.64 11.30 13.02
C VAL A 71 7.97 10.54 13.05
N TRP A 72 8.84 10.74 12.05
CA TRP A 72 10.16 10.12 11.97
C TRP A 72 11.24 10.92 12.68
N GLU A 73 10.95 12.12 13.15
CA GLU A 73 11.87 12.86 14.00
C GLU A 73 12.04 12.11 15.33
N ALA A 74 13.22 11.55 15.54
CA ALA A 74 13.54 10.61 16.61
C ALA A 74 13.19 11.17 18.01
N LYS A 75 12.18 10.59 18.61
CA LYS A 75 11.66 11.04 19.91
C LYS A 75 11.95 10.06 21.03
N GLY A 76 12.21 8.81 20.73
CA GLY A 76 12.49 7.75 21.67
C GLY A 76 11.85 6.42 21.26
N GLU A 77 12.31 5.34 21.90
CA GLU A 77 11.91 3.98 21.53
C GLU A 77 10.38 3.76 21.61
N GLY A 78 9.72 4.32 22.64
CA GLY A 78 8.28 4.17 22.83
C GLY A 78 7.45 4.85 21.74
N GLU A 79 7.88 6.02 21.28
CA GLU A 79 7.17 6.76 20.20
C GLU A 79 7.42 6.13 18.85
N LEU A 80 8.65 5.67 18.58
CA LEU A 80 8.96 4.93 17.36
C LEU A 80 8.12 3.64 17.26
N ARG A 81 8.02 2.91 18.37
CA ARG A 81 7.17 1.72 18.43
C ARG A 81 5.70 2.03 18.13
N ALA A 82 5.16 3.09 18.73
CA ALA A 82 3.78 3.50 18.49
C ALA A 82 3.54 3.91 17.01
N THR A 83 4.53 4.55 16.37
CA THR A 83 4.46 4.86 14.93
C THR A 83 4.41 3.59 14.09
N LEU A 84 5.32 2.63 14.35
CA LEU A 84 5.35 1.36 13.62
C LEU A 84 4.08 0.52 13.83
N GLU A 85 3.50 0.56 15.03
CA GLU A 85 2.20 -0.08 15.31
C GLU A 85 1.07 0.56 14.50
N GLN A 86 1.04 1.89 14.35
CA GLN A 86 0.06 2.59 13.51
C GLN A 86 0.25 2.28 12.01
N ASP A 87 1.48 2.20 11.55
CA ASP A 87 1.81 1.84 10.17
C ASP A 87 1.36 0.40 9.87
N PHE A 88 1.63 -0.53 10.79
CA PHE A 88 1.17 -1.91 10.71
C PHE A 88 -0.36 -2.01 10.68
N ASP A 89 -1.04 -1.31 11.56
CA ASP A 89 -2.50 -1.29 11.62
C ASP A 89 -3.11 -0.76 10.33
N LEU A 90 -2.49 0.26 9.71
CA LEU A 90 -2.92 0.77 8.41
C LEU A 90 -2.84 -0.30 7.31
N ILE A 91 -1.71 -1.01 7.22
CA ILE A 91 -1.52 -2.05 6.21
C ILE A 91 -2.52 -3.18 6.45
N MET A 92 -2.60 -3.69 7.67
CA MET A 92 -3.48 -4.79 8.03
C MET A 92 -4.96 -4.42 7.96
N ARG A 93 -5.29 -3.14 7.89
CA ARG A 93 -6.65 -2.66 7.69
C ARG A 93 -7.32 -3.23 6.43
N PHE A 94 -6.53 -3.46 5.38
CA PHE A 94 -7.02 -4.06 4.13
C PHE A 94 -7.15 -5.59 4.25
N TRP A 95 -6.23 -6.22 4.97
CA TRP A 95 -6.26 -7.65 5.26
C TRP A 95 -7.46 -8.06 6.13
N ASP A 96 -7.73 -7.27 7.17
CA ASP A 96 -8.78 -7.54 8.16
C ASP A 96 -10.17 -7.02 7.73
N SER A 97 -10.28 -6.41 6.54
CA SER A 97 -11.55 -5.86 6.07
C SER A 97 -12.63 -6.94 5.96
N PRO A 98 -13.85 -6.70 6.48
CA PRO A 98 -14.97 -7.62 6.33
C PRO A 98 -15.55 -7.68 4.91
N LYS A 99 -15.04 -6.83 4.00
CA LYS A 99 -15.43 -6.78 2.59
C LYS A 99 -14.23 -7.05 1.70
N PRO A 100 -14.42 -7.76 0.58
CA PRO A 100 -13.34 -7.98 -0.38
C PRO A 100 -12.65 -6.68 -0.78
N THR A 101 -11.33 -6.72 -0.81
CA THR A 101 -10.44 -5.61 -1.15
C THR A 101 -9.65 -5.92 -2.42
N VAL A 102 -9.51 -4.93 -3.30
CA VAL A 102 -8.77 -5.06 -4.56
C VAL A 102 -7.85 -3.87 -4.72
N SER A 103 -6.55 -4.09 -4.88
CA SER A 103 -5.62 -3.03 -5.26
C SER A 103 -5.41 -2.98 -6.78
N ALA A 104 -5.44 -1.77 -7.35
CA ALA A 104 -5.16 -1.49 -8.75
C ALA A 104 -3.88 -0.64 -8.84
N VAL A 105 -2.79 -1.26 -9.29
CA VAL A 105 -1.43 -0.73 -9.15
C VAL A 105 -0.87 -0.28 -10.49
N GLN A 106 -0.34 0.94 -10.56
CA GLN A 106 0.43 1.44 -11.69
C GLN A 106 1.73 2.13 -11.23
N GLY A 107 2.77 2.13 -12.05
CA GLY A 107 4.05 2.78 -11.77
C GLY A 107 4.68 2.24 -10.49
N TYR A 108 5.29 3.10 -9.69
CA TYR A 108 5.96 2.66 -8.45
C TYR A 108 4.97 2.23 -7.37
N CYS A 109 5.25 1.06 -6.79
CA CYS A 109 4.55 0.46 -5.65
C CYS A 109 5.63 -0.10 -4.69
N LEU A 110 6.06 0.72 -3.73
CA LEU A 110 7.27 0.47 -2.95
C LEU A 110 6.98 0.49 -1.44
N GLY A 111 7.76 -0.31 -0.68
CA GLY A 111 7.70 -0.35 0.78
C GLY A 111 6.29 -0.48 1.31
N GLY A 112 5.89 0.32 2.28
CA GLY A 112 4.53 0.32 2.84
C GLY A 112 3.42 0.46 1.78
N GLY A 113 3.69 1.03 0.60
CA GLY A 113 2.78 1.03 -0.53
C GLY A 113 2.61 -0.35 -1.17
N MET A 114 3.68 -1.12 -1.28
CA MET A 114 3.65 -2.51 -1.74
C MET A 114 2.98 -3.40 -0.68
N GLU A 115 3.36 -3.26 0.59
CA GLU A 115 2.74 -4.00 1.69
C GLU A 115 1.22 -3.77 1.73
N MET A 116 0.75 -2.52 1.61
CA MET A 116 -0.67 -2.18 1.58
C MET A 116 -1.39 -2.78 0.35
N ALA A 117 -0.75 -2.75 -0.83
CA ALA A 117 -1.31 -3.35 -2.03
C ALA A 117 -1.44 -4.87 -1.91
N LEU A 118 -0.45 -5.53 -1.31
CA LEU A 118 -0.44 -6.99 -1.07
C LEU A 118 -1.35 -7.42 0.10
N ALA A 119 -1.65 -6.54 1.03
CA ALA A 119 -2.62 -6.79 2.10
C ALA A 119 -4.06 -6.84 1.58
N CYS A 120 -4.35 -6.29 0.40
CA CYS A 120 -5.63 -6.50 -0.27
C CYS A 120 -5.79 -7.97 -0.70
N ASP A 121 -7.06 -8.46 -0.74
CA ASP A 121 -7.36 -9.84 -1.17
C ASP A 121 -6.90 -10.13 -2.60
N LEU A 122 -6.98 -9.14 -3.49
CA LEU A 122 -6.54 -9.24 -4.88
C LEU A 122 -5.71 -8.00 -5.27
N THR A 123 -4.65 -8.27 -6.03
CA THR A 123 -3.82 -7.22 -6.63
C THR A 123 -3.80 -7.36 -8.15
N VAL A 124 -4.21 -6.31 -8.85
CA VAL A 124 -4.10 -6.18 -10.31
C VAL A 124 -3.11 -5.07 -10.61
N ALA A 125 -2.07 -5.36 -11.37
CA ALA A 125 -1.04 -4.40 -11.73
C ALA A 125 -1.05 -4.08 -13.22
N ALA A 126 -0.81 -2.83 -13.57
CA ALA A 126 -0.49 -2.45 -14.93
C ALA A 126 0.90 -2.99 -15.32
N GLU A 127 1.11 -3.26 -16.60
CA GLU A 127 2.39 -3.75 -17.13
C GLU A 127 3.58 -2.82 -16.88
N ASN A 128 3.32 -1.52 -16.64
CA ASN A 128 4.33 -0.53 -16.29
C ASN A 128 4.60 -0.43 -14.78
N ALA A 129 3.94 -1.25 -13.95
CA ALA A 129 4.15 -1.20 -12.50
C ALA A 129 5.52 -1.80 -12.10
N LEU A 130 6.15 -1.13 -11.15
CA LEU A 130 7.44 -1.48 -10.59
C LEU A 130 7.31 -1.61 -9.07
N PHE A 131 7.70 -2.74 -8.55
CA PHE A 131 7.58 -3.10 -7.14
C PHE A 131 8.93 -3.16 -6.45
N GLY A 132 8.94 -3.08 -5.12
CA GLY A 132 10.13 -3.28 -4.32
C GLY A 132 9.98 -2.94 -2.86
N GLU A 133 10.90 -3.48 -2.06
CA GLU A 133 11.05 -3.26 -0.62
C GLU A 133 12.41 -2.61 -0.35
N PRO A 134 12.50 -1.26 -0.42
CA PRO A 134 13.78 -0.55 -0.32
C PRO A 134 14.32 -0.40 1.12
N GLU A 135 13.64 -0.93 2.12
CA GLU A 135 13.86 -0.71 3.55
C GLU A 135 15.30 -0.95 3.97
N VAL A 136 15.93 -2.01 3.45
CA VAL A 136 17.33 -2.32 3.73
C VAL A 136 18.29 -1.18 3.31
N SER A 137 17.95 -0.46 2.24
CA SER A 137 18.76 0.65 1.71
C SER A 137 18.71 1.91 2.58
N ILE A 138 17.68 2.03 3.42
CA ILE A 138 17.48 3.16 4.33
C ILE A 138 17.62 2.74 5.81
N ALA A 139 18.18 1.56 6.06
CA ALA A 139 18.37 0.99 7.40
C ALA A 139 17.05 0.85 8.18
N SER A 140 15.95 0.58 7.48
CA SER A 140 14.63 0.29 8.04
C SER A 140 14.29 -1.19 7.89
N GLY A 141 13.22 -1.62 8.53
CA GLY A 141 12.60 -2.94 8.34
C GLY A 141 11.23 -2.79 7.69
N VAL A 142 10.76 -3.84 7.05
CA VAL A 142 9.38 -3.91 6.57
C VAL A 142 8.42 -3.91 7.75
N VAL A 143 7.30 -3.22 7.60
CA VAL A 143 6.32 -3.04 8.68
C VAL A 143 5.43 -4.28 8.78
N ALA A 144 4.87 -4.74 7.65
CA ALA A 144 4.04 -5.93 7.60
C ALA A 144 4.69 -7.01 6.72
N LEU A 145 5.36 -7.98 7.33
CA LEU A 145 6.12 -9.01 6.65
C LEU A 145 5.19 -10.07 6.01
N LEU A 146 4.45 -9.69 4.96
CA LEU A 146 3.51 -10.57 4.25
C LEU A 146 4.19 -11.45 3.19
N LEU A 147 5.31 -11.01 2.62
CA LEU A 147 6.00 -11.67 1.51
C LEU A 147 6.27 -13.17 1.71
N PRO A 148 6.80 -13.63 2.87
CA PRO A 148 7.07 -15.07 3.05
C PRO A 148 5.82 -15.94 3.02
N TRP A 149 4.65 -15.39 3.37
CA TRP A 149 3.37 -16.10 3.34
C TRP A 149 2.87 -16.34 1.91
N PHE A 150 3.11 -15.38 1.01
CA PHE A 150 2.63 -15.46 -0.36
C PHE A 150 3.60 -16.20 -1.30
N THR A 151 4.92 -15.99 -1.13
CA THR A 151 5.90 -16.44 -2.12
C THR A 151 6.97 -17.39 -1.54
N GLY A 152 6.93 -17.62 -0.23
CA GLY A 152 7.93 -18.42 0.47
C GLY A 152 9.25 -17.67 0.72
N PRO A 153 10.13 -18.21 1.60
CA PRO A 153 11.25 -17.45 2.16
C PRO A 153 12.35 -17.12 1.15
N LYS A 154 12.51 -17.88 0.07
CA LYS A 154 13.56 -17.62 -0.92
C LYS A 154 13.28 -16.37 -1.74
N LEU A 155 12.09 -16.27 -2.32
CA LEU A 155 11.70 -15.13 -3.13
C LEU A 155 11.45 -13.88 -2.25
N ALA A 156 10.90 -14.05 -1.05
CA ALA A 156 10.79 -12.96 -0.09
C ALA A 156 12.15 -12.35 0.23
N LYS A 157 13.17 -13.18 0.50
CA LYS A 157 14.55 -12.72 0.76
C LYS A 157 15.20 -12.06 -0.45
N GLU A 158 14.88 -12.49 -1.67
CA GLU A 158 15.35 -11.82 -2.89
C GLU A 158 14.93 -10.35 -2.89
N LEU A 159 13.65 -10.06 -2.64
CA LEU A 159 13.16 -8.69 -2.57
C LEU A 159 13.74 -7.91 -1.38
N LEU A 160 13.63 -8.48 -0.18
CA LEU A 160 13.99 -7.80 1.07
C LEU A 160 15.48 -7.51 1.21
N LEU A 161 16.36 -8.40 0.74
CA LEU A 161 17.80 -8.25 0.93
C LEU A 161 18.48 -7.49 -0.20
N THR A 162 17.88 -7.45 -1.39
CA THR A 162 18.41 -6.64 -2.50
C THR A 162 17.99 -5.19 -2.43
N GLY A 163 16.82 -4.91 -1.85
CA GLY A 163 16.25 -3.57 -1.83
C GLY A 163 15.95 -3.04 -3.24
N ASP A 164 15.75 -3.92 -4.23
CA ASP A 164 15.47 -3.52 -5.60
C ASP A 164 14.08 -2.84 -5.67
N THR A 165 14.04 -1.66 -6.27
CA THR A 165 12.82 -0.84 -6.43
C THR A 165 12.25 -0.87 -7.86
N LYS A 166 12.79 -1.73 -8.71
CA LYS A 166 12.43 -1.81 -10.13
C LYS A 166 12.04 -3.20 -10.58
N VAL A 167 11.51 -4.02 -9.68
CA VAL A 167 11.04 -5.36 -10.02
C VAL A 167 9.75 -5.23 -10.84
N PRO A 168 9.75 -5.67 -12.12
CA PRO A 168 8.59 -5.51 -13.00
C PRO A 168 7.37 -6.30 -12.51
N ALA A 169 6.17 -5.80 -12.79
CA ALA A 169 4.90 -6.46 -12.46
C ALA A 169 4.85 -7.91 -12.95
N GLN A 170 5.41 -8.21 -14.13
CA GLN A 170 5.46 -9.57 -14.65
C GLN A 170 6.27 -10.51 -13.74
N ARG A 171 7.42 -10.05 -13.21
CA ARG A 171 8.23 -10.83 -12.26
C ARG A 171 7.48 -11.06 -10.95
N ILE A 172 6.81 -10.03 -10.44
CA ILE A 172 5.99 -10.12 -9.20
C ILE A 172 4.81 -11.09 -9.38
N TYR A 173 4.20 -11.11 -10.57
CA TYR A 173 3.18 -12.09 -10.93
C TYR A 173 3.73 -13.53 -10.94
N GLU A 174 4.90 -13.75 -11.54
CA GLU A 174 5.57 -15.06 -11.55
C GLU A 174 5.97 -15.53 -10.15
N MET A 175 6.25 -14.62 -9.23
CA MET A 175 6.50 -14.91 -7.82
C MET A 175 5.21 -15.26 -7.04
N GLY A 176 4.04 -15.11 -7.65
CA GLY A 176 2.75 -15.40 -7.01
C GLY A 176 2.25 -14.31 -6.08
N LEU A 177 2.84 -13.10 -6.13
CA LEU A 177 2.50 -11.98 -5.24
C LEU A 177 1.31 -11.16 -5.72
N ILE A 178 1.00 -11.19 -7.02
CA ILE A 178 -0.15 -10.48 -7.59
C ILE A 178 -0.97 -11.41 -8.49
N ASN A 179 -2.25 -11.06 -8.70
CA ASN A 179 -3.20 -11.94 -9.38
C ASN A 179 -3.22 -11.75 -10.89
N ARG A 180 -2.93 -10.54 -11.39
CA ARG A 180 -2.98 -10.24 -12.82
C ARG A 180 -2.04 -9.09 -13.19
N VAL A 181 -1.52 -9.16 -14.41
CA VAL A 181 -0.89 -8.03 -15.11
C VAL A 181 -1.77 -7.68 -16.30
N VAL A 182 -2.06 -6.40 -16.49
CA VAL A 182 -2.95 -5.88 -17.52
C VAL A 182 -2.30 -4.68 -18.24
N ALA A 183 -2.73 -4.40 -19.46
CA ALA A 183 -2.38 -3.14 -20.11
C ALA A 183 -2.94 -1.95 -19.31
N LEU A 184 -2.22 -0.81 -19.34
CA LEU A 184 -2.62 0.41 -18.63
C LEU A 184 -3.77 1.11 -19.37
#